data_ee86b842049c2447370e65d24bee90b2
#
_entry.id   ee86b842049c2447370e65d24bee90b2
#
_cell.length_a   1.000
_cell.length_b   1.000
_cell.length_c   1.000
_cell.angle_alpha   90.00
_cell.angle_beta   90.00
_cell.angle_gamma   90.00
#
_symmetry.space_group_name_H-M   'P 1'
#
loop_
_entity.id
_entity.type
_entity.pdbx_description
1 polymer ?
#
loop_
_entity_poly.entity_id
_entity_poly.type
_entity_poly.pdbx_seq_one_letter_code
_entity_poly.pdbx_strand_id
1 'polypeptide(L)'
;MRSSVYKRHINNFSNHWWFQARKKIIEGIIKKKLRKNLCILDFGAGSGINVEMLSKFGFVNIYEPHKETKKYLQTKYSNKKKFRVLNKINNMKFDLIILADVLEHIRNDKDQIMKLNKNLNQNGHILITVPAYQFLFSSKDSVLKHFRRYNKQEIKEIFKQFNTIKLTYFNFFLFPPIALTLIICKIFKVKFIKTVENSPSYLINKLLFNIFNIEKKMINIFNLPFGLSILGLFKKK
;
A
#
# COMPACT_ATOMS: atom_id res chain seq x y z
N MET A 1 9.94 0.46 -14.84
CA MET A 1 9.96 1.91 -14.57
C MET A 1 11.35 2.44 -14.91
N ARG A 2 11.51 3.59 -15.56
CA ARG A 2 12.85 4.12 -15.88
C ARG A 2 13.54 4.60 -14.59
N SER A 3 14.86 4.41 -14.47
CA SER A 3 15.70 4.80 -13.32
C SER A 3 15.49 6.25 -12.86
N SER A 4 15.29 7.19 -13.81
CA SER A 4 15.02 8.61 -13.53
C SER A 4 13.70 8.84 -12.79
N VAL A 5 12.67 8.06 -13.07
CA VAL A 5 11.36 8.11 -12.40
C VAL A 5 11.52 7.62 -10.95
N TYR A 6 12.30 6.58 -10.72
CA TYR A 6 12.57 6.06 -9.38
C TYR A 6 13.29 7.07 -8.48
N LYS A 7 14.31 7.76 -8.98
CA LYS A 7 15.04 8.79 -8.20
C LYS A 7 14.14 9.97 -7.82
N ARG A 8 13.27 10.44 -8.73
CA ARG A 8 12.27 11.48 -8.40
C ARG A 8 11.24 10.98 -7.39
N HIS A 9 10.78 9.74 -7.52
CA HIS A 9 9.88 9.13 -6.55
C HIS A 9 10.48 9.12 -5.13
N ILE A 10 11.75 8.74 -4.97
CA ILE A 10 12.40 8.69 -3.65
C ILE A 10 12.36 10.06 -2.95
N ASN A 11 12.62 11.15 -3.66
CA ASN A 11 12.69 12.49 -3.08
C ASN A 11 11.32 13.12 -2.79
N ASN A 12 10.30 12.83 -3.60
CA ASN A 12 8.98 13.46 -3.47
C ASN A 12 8.02 12.68 -2.54
N PHE A 13 8.21 11.37 -2.33
CA PHE A 13 7.29 10.55 -1.53
C PHE A 13 7.28 10.90 -0.05
N SER A 14 8.41 11.37 0.51
CA SER A 14 8.50 11.68 1.93
C SER A 14 7.52 12.76 2.37
N ASN A 15 7.20 13.72 1.51
CA ASN A 15 6.38 14.90 1.83
C ASN A 15 5.01 14.90 1.15
N HIS A 16 4.73 14.02 0.21
CA HIS A 16 3.46 13.99 -0.49
C HIS A 16 2.34 13.47 0.43
N TRP A 17 1.25 14.26 0.53
CA TRP A 17 0.10 13.99 1.41
C TRP A 17 -0.46 12.56 1.32
N TRP A 18 -0.56 12.02 0.10
CA TRP A 18 -1.09 10.68 -0.14
C TRP A 18 -0.32 9.59 0.61
N PHE A 19 1.01 9.58 0.45
CA PHE A 19 1.84 8.56 1.08
C PHE A 19 1.89 8.72 2.60
N GLN A 20 1.93 9.97 3.10
CA GLN A 20 1.89 10.24 4.52
C GLN A 20 0.54 9.84 5.14
N ALA A 21 -0.56 10.15 4.46
CA ALA A 21 -1.91 9.80 4.90
C ALA A 21 -2.12 8.28 4.92
N ARG A 22 -1.77 7.58 3.83
CA ARG A 22 -1.84 6.11 3.76
C ARG A 22 -1.01 5.46 4.86
N LYS A 23 0.23 5.93 5.07
CA LYS A 23 1.10 5.47 6.16
C LYS A 23 0.43 5.62 7.53
N LYS A 24 -0.22 6.75 7.80
CA LYS A 24 -0.95 7.00 9.06
C LYS A 24 -2.18 6.10 9.23
N ILE A 25 -2.89 5.77 8.16
CA ILE A 25 -4.01 4.82 8.18
C ILE A 25 -3.48 3.42 8.52
N ILE A 26 -2.45 2.94 7.83
CA ILE A 26 -1.80 1.65 8.08
C ILE A 26 -1.32 1.58 9.54
N GLU A 27 -0.59 2.60 10.02
CA GLU A 27 -0.12 2.71 11.41
C GLU A 27 -1.28 2.59 12.41
N GLY A 28 -2.40 3.28 12.14
CA GLY A 28 -3.60 3.24 12.98
C GLY A 28 -4.22 1.83 13.08
N ILE A 29 -4.30 1.12 11.97
CA ILE A 29 -4.82 -0.26 11.93
C ILE A 29 -3.90 -1.22 12.68
N ILE A 30 -2.60 -1.17 12.43
CA ILE A 30 -1.62 -2.03 13.12
C ILE A 30 -1.70 -1.78 14.63
N LYS A 31 -1.64 -0.52 15.06
CA LYS A 31 -1.70 -0.13 16.47
C LYS A 31 -2.96 -0.63 17.18
N LYS A 32 -4.11 -0.62 16.49
CA LYS A 32 -5.41 -1.01 17.08
C LYS A 32 -5.63 -2.52 17.08
N LYS A 33 -5.11 -3.25 16.10
CA LYS A 33 -5.49 -4.64 15.82
C LYS A 33 -4.39 -5.66 16.12
N LEU A 34 -3.13 -5.23 16.23
CA LEU A 34 -2.01 -6.13 16.40
C LEU A 34 -1.19 -5.80 17.65
N ARG A 35 -0.46 -6.80 18.15
CA ARG A 35 0.51 -6.65 19.26
C ARG A 35 1.78 -5.95 18.80
N LYS A 36 2.70 -5.67 19.72
CA LYS A 36 4.07 -5.23 19.44
C LYS A 36 5.03 -6.42 19.31
N ASN A 37 6.28 -6.11 18.96
CA ASN A 37 7.38 -7.07 18.80
C ASN A 37 7.14 -8.09 17.68
N LEU A 38 6.60 -7.61 16.55
CA LEU A 38 6.30 -8.41 15.38
C LEU A 38 7.56 -8.65 14.53
N CYS A 39 7.66 -9.83 13.93
CA CYS A 39 8.50 -10.07 12.76
C CYS A 39 7.71 -9.66 11.51
N ILE A 40 8.10 -8.55 10.87
CA ILE A 40 7.34 -7.92 9.79
C ILE A 40 8.05 -8.12 8.46
N LEU A 41 7.30 -8.41 7.40
CA LEU A 41 7.74 -8.35 6.01
C LEU A 41 7.05 -7.17 5.30
N ASP A 42 7.83 -6.20 4.84
CA ASP A 42 7.37 -5.18 3.87
C ASP A 42 7.66 -5.72 2.46
N PHE A 43 6.64 -6.29 1.83
CA PHE A 43 6.74 -6.96 0.53
C PHE A 43 6.47 -5.97 -0.60
N GLY A 44 7.47 -5.74 -1.46
CA GLY A 44 7.41 -4.69 -2.49
C GLY A 44 7.57 -3.30 -1.87
N ALA A 45 8.58 -3.13 -1.01
CA ALA A 45 8.73 -1.95 -0.17
C ALA A 45 8.94 -0.63 -0.94
N GLY A 46 9.24 -0.69 -2.25
CA GLY A 46 9.52 0.48 -3.07
C GLY A 46 10.63 1.34 -2.48
N SER A 47 10.38 2.63 -2.25
CA SER A 47 11.35 3.56 -1.63
C SER A 47 11.52 3.36 -0.11
N GLY A 48 10.83 2.41 0.50
CA GLY A 48 10.87 2.15 1.94
C GLY A 48 10.06 3.13 2.78
N ILE A 49 9.01 3.72 2.21
CA ILE A 49 8.22 4.76 2.90
C ILE A 49 7.52 4.26 4.17
N ASN A 50 7.18 2.97 4.22
CA ASN A 50 6.53 2.37 5.38
C ASN A 50 7.52 1.84 6.41
N VAL A 51 8.76 1.57 6.02
CA VAL A 51 9.76 0.81 6.79
C VAL A 51 9.99 1.39 8.19
N GLU A 52 10.23 2.70 8.29
CA GLU A 52 10.49 3.34 9.59
C GLU A 52 9.23 3.40 10.48
N MET A 53 8.05 3.53 9.89
CA MET A 53 6.80 3.44 10.64
C MET A 53 6.59 2.02 11.17
N LEU A 54 6.88 1.01 10.36
CA LEU A 54 6.73 -0.41 10.73
C LEU A 54 7.67 -0.81 11.86
N SER A 55 8.88 -0.23 11.92
CA SER A 55 9.86 -0.53 12.99
C SER A 55 9.41 -0.13 14.41
N LYS A 56 8.35 0.66 14.53
CA LYS A 56 7.69 0.94 15.82
C LYS A 56 6.94 -0.27 16.38
N PHE A 57 6.64 -1.24 15.53
CA PHE A 57 5.86 -2.44 15.88
C PHE A 57 6.71 -3.71 15.95
N GLY A 58 7.95 -3.69 15.46
CA GLY A 58 8.83 -4.82 15.52
C GLY A 58 10.02 -4.75 14.57
N PHE A 59 10.61 -5.92 14.28
CA PHE A 59 11.72 -6.06 13.33
C PHE A 59 11.18 -6.11 11.90
N VAL A 60 11.76 -5.32 10.99
CA VAL A 60 11.26 -5.18 9.61
C VAL A 60 12.21 -5.85 8.62
N ASN A 61 11.72 -6.88 7.98
CA ASN A 61 12.34 -7.48 6.80
C ASN A 61 11.78 -6.77 5.57
N ILE A 62 12.66 -6.35 4.68
CA ILE A 62 12.33 -5.52 3.51
C ILE A 62 12.60 -6.37 2.27
N TYR A 63 11.58 -6.58 1.45
CA TYR A 63 11.74 -7.27 0.17
C TYR A 63 11.33 -6.35 -0.98
N GLU A 64 12.26 -6.12 -1.91
CA GLU A 64 12.06 -5.30 -3.10
C GLU A 64 12.69 -6.02 -4.31
N PRO A 65 11.89 -6.42 -5.33
CA PRO A 65 12.40 -7.14 -6.49
C PRO A 65 13.21 -6.26 -7.46
N HIS A 66 12.95 -4.93 -7.50
CA HIS A 66 13.65 -4.03 -8.40
C HIS A 66 15.09 -3.78 -7.93
N LYS A 67 16.06 -4.14 -8.74
CA LYS A 67 17.50 -4.17 -8.36
C LYS A 67 18.03 -2.82 -7.83
N GLU A 68 17.76 -1.72 -8.54
CA GLU A 68 18.25 -0.38 -8.17
C GLU A 68 17.64 0.08 -6.84
N THR A 69 16.33 -0.12 -6.67
CA THR A 69 15.62 0.24 -5.45
C THR A 69 16.08 -0.61 -4.27
N LYS A 70 16.30 -1.90 -4.49
CA LYS A 70 16.88 -2.78 -3.47
C LYS A 70 18.26 -2.30 -3.04
N LYS A 71 19.15 -1.94 -3.98
CA LYS A 71 20.48 -1.40 -3.67
C LYS A 71 20.38 -0.12 -2.82
N TYR A 72 19.46 0.79 -3.18
CA TYR A 72 19.20 1.99 -2.37
C TYR A 72 18.76 1.63 -0.94
N LEU A 73 17.83 0.68 -0.78
CA LEU A 73 17.36 0.23 0.54
C LEU A 73 18.47 -0.45 1.35
N GLN A 74 19.32 -1.23 0.71
CA GLN A 74 20.50 -1.83 1.33
C GLN A 74 21.42 -0.76 1.89
N THR A 75 21.77 0.26 1.12
CA THR A 75 22.58 1.39 1.59
C THR A 75 21.90 2.17 2.72
N LYS A 76 20.60 2.46 2.57
CA LYS A 76 19.83 3.23 3.57
C LYS A 76 19.70 2.55 4.92
N TYR A 77 19.65 1.21 4.94
CA TYR A 77 19.36 0.43 6.15
C TYR A 77 20.51 -0.49 6.60
N SER A 78 21.70 -0.45 5.95
CA SER A 78 22.85 -1.32 6.22
C SER A 78 23.28 -1.36 7.69
N ASN A 79 23.27 -0.20 8.37
CA ASN A 79 23.78 -0.04 9.74
C ASN A 79 22.69 0.09 10.80
N LYS A 80 21.44 -0.28 10.47
CA LYS A 80 20.30 -0.10 11.38
C LYS A 80 19.81 -1.45 11.90
N LYS A 81 19.96 -1.70 13.22
CA LYS A 81 19.65 -2.99 13.88
C LYS A 81 18.22 -3.52 13.73
N LYS A 82 17.23 -2.67 13.43
CA LYS A 82 15.80 -3.05 13.32
C LYS A 82 15.36 -3.43 11.92
N PHE A 83 16.26 -3.44 10.94
CA PHE A 83 15.92 -3.64 9.53
C PHE A 83 16.84 -4.67 8.87
N ARG A 84 16.27 -5.44 7.94
CA ARG A 84 17.00 -6.37 7.10
C ARG A 84 16.45 -6.34 5.68
N VAL A 85 17.30 -6.04 4.70
CA VAL A 85 16.92 -6.13 3.28
C VAL A 85 17.18 -7.56 2.79
N LEU A 86 16.12 -8.20 2.30
CA LEU A 86 16.16 -9.59 1.87
C LEU A 86 16.45 -9.70 0.38
N ASN A 87 17.27 -10.69 0.01
CA ASN A 87 17.44 -11.10 -1.38
C ASN A 87 16.33 -12.06 -1.82
N LYS A 88 15.92 -12.96 -0.92
CA LYS A 88 14.85 -13.96 -1.10
C LYS A 88 14.10 -14.10 0.22
N ILE A 89 12.83 -14.51 0.14
CA ILE A 89 11.99 -14.71 1.33
C ILE A 89 12.15 -16.16 1.87
N ASN A 90 12.36 -17.11 0.97
CA ASN A 90 12.52 -18.55 1.28
C ASN A 90 11.53 -19.04 2.37
N ASN A 91 12.01 -19.87 3.31
CA ASN A 91 11.21 -20.46 4.39
C ASN A 91 11.05 -19.57 5.64
N MET A 92 11.31 -18.26 5.51
CA MET A 92 11.12 -17.33 6.62
C MET A 92 9.65 -17.22 7.01
N LYS A 93 9.41 -16.98 8.30
CA LYS A 93 8.07 -16.80 8.87
C LYS A 93 7.91 -15.40 9.44
N PHE A 94 6.72 -14.84 9.26
CA PHE A 94 6.39 -13.47 9.65
C PHE A 94 5.07 -13.42 10.43
N ASP A 95 4.99 -12.51 11.38
CA ASP A 95 3.75 -12.20 12.10
C ASP A 95 2.87 -11.26 11.31
N LEU A 96 3.47 -10.40 10.48
CA LEU A 96 2.78 -9.46 9.62
C LEU A 96 3.49 -9.33 8.27
N ILE A 97 2.74 -9.54 7.19
CA ILE A 97 3.17 -9.24 5.82
C ILE A 97 2.37 -8.05 5.31
N ILE A 98 3.05 -7.04 4.77
CA ILE A 98 2.40 -5.85 4.21
C ILE A 98 2.65 -5.78 2.71
N LEU A 99 1.57 -5.56 1.94
CA LEU A 99 1.58 -5.25 0.51
C LEU A 99 0.87 -3.90 0.32
N ALA A 100 1.61 -2.81 0.34
CA ALA A 100 1.04 -1.46 0.22
C ALA A 100 1.14 -0.95 -1.22
N ASP A 101 0.06 -1.05 -1.99
CA ASP A 101 -0.04 -0.79 -3.42
C ASP A 101 0.96 -1.66 -4.21
N VAL A 102 0.85 -2.97 -4.04
CA VAL A 102 1.73 -3.99 -4.66
C VAL A 102 0.94 -5.03 -5.44
N LEU A 103 -0.23 -5.44 -4.93
CA LEU A 103 -0.97 -6.58 -5.47
C LEU A 103 -1.45 -6.32 -6.91
N GLU A 104 -1.77 -5.08 -7.26
CA GLU A 104 -2.14 -4.62 -8.59
C GLU A 104 -1.04 -4.76 -9.64
N HIS A 105 0.22 -4.88 -9.20
CA HIS A 105 1.37 -5.11 -10.07
C HIS A 105 1.68 -6.60 -10.29
N ILE A 106 0.91 -7.49 -9.66
CA ILE A 106 1.12 -8.93 -9.73
C ILE A 106 0.04 -9.56 -10.61
N ARG A 107 0.45 -10.18 -11.73
CA ARG A 107 -0.50 -10.81 -12.66
C ARG A 107 -1.28 -11.95 -11.99
N ASN A 108 -0.58 -12.84 -11.28
CA ASN A 108 -1.14 -13.98 -10.56
C ASN A 108 -1.22 -13.68 -9.06
N ASP A 109 -2.09 -12.74 -8.69
CA ASP A 109 -2.26 -12.23 -7.34
C ASP A 109 -2.71 -13.29 -6.33
N LYS A 110 -3.66 -14.17 -6.70
CA LYS A 110 -4.12 -15.29 -5.86
C LYS A 110 -2.96 -16.23 -5.50
N ASP A 111 -2.17 -16.64 -6.49
CA ASP A 111 -1.01 -17.53 -6.28
C ASP A 111 0.04 -16.87 -5.39
N GLN A 112 0.25 -15.56 -5.57
CA GLN A 112 1.19 -14.82 -4.72
C GLN A 112 0.72 -14.79 -3.26
N ILE A 113 -0.57 -14.56 -3.01
CA ILE A 113 -1.13 -14.58 -1.64
C ILE A 113 -1.01 -15.99 -1.04
N MET A 114 -1.24 -17.05 -1.82
CA MET A 114 -1.06 -18.43 -1.37
C MET A 114 0.40 -18.74 -1.00
N LYS A 115 1.37 -18.24 -1.78
CA LYS A 115 2.79 -18.36 -1.45
C LYS A 115 3.12 -17.61 -0.15
N LEU A 116 2.64 -16.37 0.01
CA LEU A 116 2.86 -15.58 1.21
C LEU A 116 2.17 -16.19 2.45
N ASN A 117 1.04 -16.90 2.28
CA ASN A 117 0.42 -17.64 3.38
C ASN A 117 1.37 -18.69 3.99
N LYS A 118 2.20 -19.34 3.16
CA LYS A 118 3.23 -20.27 3.64
C LYS A 118 4.31 -19.56 4.48
N ASN A 119 4.50 -18.27 4.29
CA ASN A 119 5.47 -17.46 5.04
C ASN A 119 4.85 -16.78 6.29
N LEU A 120 3.58 -17.02 6.61
CA LEU A 120 2.99 -16.53 7.85
C LEU A 120 3.20 -17.51 9.00
N ASN A 121 3.49 -16.97 10.18
CA ASN A 121 3.36 -17.65 11.46
C ASN A 121 1.91 -18.08 11.70
N GLN A 122 1.69 -19.00 12.64
CA GLN A 122 0.36 -19.26 13.19
C GLN A 122 -0.19 -17.97 13.77
N ASN A 123 -1.44 -17.64 13.46
CA ASN A 123 -2.06 -16.34 13.78
C ASN A 123 -1.42 -15.10 13.11
N GLY A 124 -0.55 -15.27 12.12
CA GLY A 124 0.03 -14.18 11.35
C GLY A 124 -1.00 -13.46 10.49
N HIS A 125 -0.67 -12.25 10.05
CA HIS A 125 -1.58 -11.37 9.33
C HIS A 125 -0.99 -10.90 8.01
N ILE A 126 -1.88 -10.67 7.02
CA ILE A 126 -1.54 -9.92 5.80
C ILE A 126 -2.33 -8.62 5.81
N LEU A 127 -1.64 -7.49 5.64
CA LEU A 127 -2.24 -6.18 5.42
C LEU A 127 -1.98 -5.73 3.99
N ILE A 128 -3.04 -5.34 3.31
CA ILE A 128 -2.96 -4.83 1.94
C ILE A 128 -3.54 -3.43 1.82
N THR A 129 -3.01 -2.64 0.89
CA THR A 129 -3.74 -1.54 0.24
C THR A 129 -3.67 -1.74 -1.27
N VAL A 130 -4.78 -1.45 -1.96
CA VAL A 130 -4.91 -1.57 -3.41
C VAL A 130 -5.82 -0.48 -3.97
N PRO A 131 -5.66 -0.06 -5.25
CA PRO A 131 -6.58 0.86 -5.90
C PRO A 131 -7.95 0.21 -6.11
N ALA A 132 -9.01 1.00 -5.88
CA ALA A 132 -10.39 0.55 -6.00
C ALA A 132 -10.98 0.78 -7.40
N TYR A 133 -11.93 -0.07 -7.77
CA TYR A 133 -12.83 0.01 -8.91
C TYR A 133 -12.17 -0.04 -10.29
N GLN A 134 -12.37 -1.15 -10.98
CA GLN A 134 -11.85 -1.37 -12.34
C GLN A 134 -12.37 -0.32 -13.35
N PHE A 135 -13.58 0.22 -13.16
CA PHE A 135 -14.10 1.27 -14.04
C PHE A 135 -13.34 2.60 -13.98
N LEU A 136 -12.57 2.83 -12.89
CA LEU A 136 -11.66 3.97 -12.73
C LEU A 136 -10.26 3.72 -13.27
N PHE A 137 -10.01 2.56 -13.89
CA PHE A 137 -8.72 2.26 -14.52
C PHE A 137 -8.43 3.30 -15.62
N SER A 138 -7.27 3.91 -15.57
CA SER A 138 -6.91 5.06 -16.39
C SER A 138 -5.51 4.91 -17.01
N SER A 139 -5.12 5.86 -17.85
CA SER A 139 -3.77 5.94 -18.42
C SER A 139 -2.67 5.98 -17.33
N LYS A 140 -2.97 6.54 -16.15
CA LYS A 140 -2.06 6.54 -15.01
C LYS A 140 -1.76 5.12 -14.51
N ASP A 141 -2.78 4.26 -14.43
CA ASP A 141 -2.58 2.86 -14.01
C ASP A 141 -1.69 2.13 -15.01
N SER A 142 -1.89 2.38 -16.31
CA SER A 142 -1.05 1.80 -17.38
C SER A 142 0.41 2.25 -17.27
N VAL A 143 0.65 3.55 -17.01
CA VAL A 143 2.01 4.10 -16.79
C VAL A 143 2.68 3.48 -15.57
N LEU A 144 1.92 3.26 -14.50
CA LEU A 144 2.37 2.58 -13.28
C LEU A 144 2.49 1.07 -13.46
N LYS A 145 2.09 0.50 -14.62
CA LYS A 145 2.09 -0.92 -14.92
C LYS A 145 1.18 -1.73 -14.00
N HIS A 146 0.02 -1.18 -13.63
CA HIS A 146 -1.02 -1.92 -12.95
C HIS A 146 -1.67 -2.90 -13.94
N PHE A 147 -1.97 -4.09 -13.48
CA PHE A 147 -2.78 -5.06 -14.25
C PHE A 147 -4.27 -4.82 -14.03
N ARG A 148 -4.66 -4.34 -12.83
CA ARG A 148 -6.06 -4.18 -12.43
C ARG A 148 -6.24 -3.24 -11.25
N ARG A 149 -7.50 -2.89 -11.01
CA ARG A 149 -8.00 -2.35 -9.76
C ARG A 149 -9.00 -3.34 -9.17
N TYR A 150 -9.36 -3.19 -7.91
CA TYR A 150 -10.13 -4.18 -7.17
C TYR A 150 -11.45 -3.62 -6.63
N ASN A 151 -12.40 -4.52 -6.37
CA ASN A 151 -13.52 -4.28 -5.47
C ASN A 151 -13.40 -5.17 -4.22
N LYS A 152 -14.24 -4.93 -3.19
CA LYS A 152 -14.18 -5.71 -1.95
C LYS A 152 -14.50 -7.20 -2.15
N GLN A 153 -15.34 -7.54 -3.11
CA GLN A 153 -15.72 -8.93 -3.39
C GLN A 153 -14.55 -9.71 -3.99
N GLU A 154 -13.84 -9.13 -4.95
CA GLU A 154 -12.62 -9.72 -5.52
C GLU A 154 -11.54 -9.92 -4.45
N ILE A 155 -11.35 -8.94 -3.55
CA ILE A 155 -10.42 -9.08 -2.42
C ILE A 155 -10.86 -10.20 -1.47
N LYS A 156 -12.15 -10.31 -1.14
CA LYS A 156 -12.67 -11.42 -0.31
C LYS A 156 -12.39 -12.78 -0.97
N GLU A 157 -12.54 -12.89 -2.28
CA GLU A 157 -12.27 -14.14 -3.00
C GLU A 157 -10.77 -14.49 -3.00
N ILE A 158 -9.88 -13.51 -3.20
CA ILE A 158 -8.42 -13.72 -3.12
C ILE A 158 -8.02 -14.21 -1.71
N PHE A 159 -8.67 -13.69 -0.67
CA PHE A 159 -8.35 -13.97 0.74
C PHE A 159 -9.33 -14.95 1.41
N LYS A 160 -10.10 -15.76 0.68
CA LYS A 160 -11.11 -16.66 1.24
C LYS A 160 -10.58 -17.69 2.26
N GLN A 161 -9.29 -18.01 2.18
CA GLN A 161 -8.60 -18.91 3.13
C GLN A 161 -8.15 -18.20 4.42
N PHE A 162 -8.43 -16.92 4.56
CA PHE A 162 -8.10 -16.11 5.73
C PHE A 162 -9.35 -15.65 6.45
N ASN A 163 -9.20 -15.34 7.74
CA ASN A 163 -10.23 -14.62 8.50
C ASN A 163 -10.10 -13.11 8.23
N THR A 164 -11.16 -12.47 7.74
CA THR A 164 -11.17 -11.04 7.50
C THR A 164 -11.32 -10.28 8.83
N ILE A 165 -10.26 -9.58 9.25
CA ILE A 165 -10.27 -8.74 10.46
C ILE A 165 -10.78 -7.33 10.16
N LYS A 166 -10.40 -6.78 8.99
CA LYS A 166 -10.85 -5.48 8.50
C LYS A 166 -10.87 -5.49 6.98
N LEU A 167 -11.92 -4.93 6.39
CA LEU A 167 -11.99 -4.70 4.95
C LEU A 167 -12.79 -3.42 4.71
N THR A 168 -12.12 -2.34 4.33
CA THR A 168 -12.72 -1.01 4.20
C THR A 168 -12.21 -0.30 2.97
N TYR A 169 -13.02 0.59 2.42
CA TYR A 169 -12.49 1.60 1.52
C TYR A 169 -11.78 2.70 2.31
N PHE A 170 -10.94 3.47 1.65
CA PHE A 170 -10.38 4.72 2.11
C PHE A 170 -10.16 5.67 0.93
N ASN A 171 -9.76 6.90 1.21
CA ASN A 171 -9.84 8.00 0.25
C ASN A 171 -11.30 8.26 -0.15
N PHE A 172 -12.15 8.34 0.88
CA PHE A 172 -13.59 8.47 0.78
C PHE A 172 -14.01 9.87 0.34
N PHE A 173 -13.52 10.93 1.01
CA PHE A 173 -13.92 12.31 0.73
C PHE A 173 -13.45 12.78 -0.65
N LEU A 174 -12.32 12.29 -1.14
CA LEU A 174 -11.84 12.65 -2.48
C LEU A 174 -12.37 11.73 -3.58
N PHE A 175 -13.12 10.68 -3.22
CA PHE A 175 -13.69 9.75 -4.21
C PHE A 175 -14.61 10.47 -5.20
N PRO A 176 -15.64 11.26 -4.79
CA PRO A 176 -16.55 11.85 -5.74
C PRO A 176 -15.87 12.77 -6.76
N PRO A 177 -15.07 13.77 -6.38
CA PRO A 177 -14.44 14.67 -7.34
C PRO A 177 -13.40 13.96 -8.24
N ILE A 178 -12.63 13.03 -7.70
CA ILE A 178 -11.61 12.31 -8.49
C ILE A 178 -12.28 11.29 -9.43
N ALA A 179 -13.28 10.55 -8.97
CA ALA A 179 -14.02 9.62 -9.80
C ALA A 179 -14.70 10.34 -10.96
N LEU A 180 -15.37 11.44 -10.69
CA LEU A 180 -15.99 12.28 -11.74
C LEU A 180 -14.96 12.76 -12.76
N THR A 181 -13.83 13.28 -12.30
CA THR A 181 -12.73 13.72 -13.19
C THR A 181 -12.23 12.58 -14.07
N LEU A 182 -11.98 11.38 -13.50
CA LEU A 182 -11.51 10.24 -14.26
C LEU A 182 -12.54 9.75 -15.29
N ILE A 183 -13.83 9.76 -14.95
CA ILE A 183 -14.92 9.39 -15.85
C ILE A 183 -15.01 10.39 -17.01
N ILE A 184 -14.98 11.69 -16.73
CA ILE A 184 -14.99 12.76 -17.74
C ILE A 184 -13.77 12.59 -18.67
N CYS A 185 -12.58 12.45 -18.14
CA CYS A 185 -11.36 12.20 -18.94
C CYS A 185 -11.48 10.97 -19.82
N LYS A 186 -12.15 9.91 -19.36
CA LYS A 186 -12.36 8.68 -20.12
C LYS A 186 -13.35 8.91 -21.27
N ILE A 187 -14.45 9.61 -21.03
CA ILE A 187 -15.48 9.95 -22.05
C ILE A 187 -14.86 10.80 -23.16
N PHE A 188 -14.14 11.86 -22.79
CA PHE A 188 -13.51 12.77 -23.75
C PHE A 188 -12.14 12.31 -24.26
N LYS A 189 -11.72 11.06 -23.95
CA LYS A 189 -10.41 10.47 -24.34
C LYS A 189 -9.21 11.36 -23.98
N VAL A 190 -9.34 12.22 -22.98
CA VAL A 190 -8.24 13.06 -22.47
C VAL A 190 -7.29 12.21 -21.64
N LYS A 191 -6.02 12.19 -22.01
CA LYS A 191 -4.99 11.50 -21.22
C LYS A 191 -4.73 12.30 -19.93
N PHE A 192 -5.22 11.80 -18.81
CA PHE A 192 -4.91 12.36 -17.50
C PHE A 192 -3.48 11.97 -17.10
N ILE A 193 -2.51 12.78 -17.55
CA ILE A 193 -1.07 12.54 -17.33
C ILE A 193 -0.53 13.39 -16.16
N LYS A 194 -1.36 14.06 -15.37
CA LYS A 194 -0.82 14.71 -14.16
C LYS A 194 -0.30 13.60 -13.25
N THR A 195 0.99 13.36 -13.36
CA THR A 195 1.72 12.40 -12.57
C THR A 195 1.70 12.84 -11.11
N VAL A 196 1.63 11.87 -10.18
CA VAL A 196 1.77 12.08 -8.72
C VAL A 196 3.15 12.67 -8.38
N GLU A 197 3.97 12.92 -9.39
CA GLU A 197 5.35 13.39 -9.28
C GLU A 197 5.47 14.82 -8.76
N ASN A 198 4.44 15.64 -8.91
CA ASN A 198 4.44 17.00 -8.38
C ASN A 198 3.62 17.05 -7.10
N SER A 199 4.30 17.19 -5.97
CA SER A 199 3.61 17.52 -4.72
C SER A 199 2.80 18.80 -4.93
N PRO A 200 1.53 18.84 -4.50
CA PRO A 200 0.75 20.07 -4.53
C PRO A 200 1.45 21.16 -3.73
N SER A 201 1.01 22.42 -3.90
CA SER A 201 1.49 23.51 -3.03
C SER A 201 1.35 23.11 -1.54
N TYR A 202 2.18 23.69 -0.69
CA TYR A 202 2.20 23.36 0.74
C TYR A 202 0.80 23.40 1.39
N LEU A 203 0.01 24.43 1.08
CA LEU A 203 -1.34 24.60 1.64
C LEU A 203 -2.29 23.47 1.20
N ILE A 204 -2.29 23.15 -0.09
CA ILE A 204 -3.12 22.06 -0.65
C ILE A 204 -2.67 20.72 -0.07
N ASN A 205 -1.37 20.48 0.01
CA ASN A 205 -0.81 19.26 0.58
C ASN A 205 -1.24 19.07 2.05
N LYS A 206 -1.21 20.14 2.85
CA LYS A 206 -1.67 20.15 4.24
C LYS A 206 -3.18 19.95 4.37
N LEU A 207 -3.97 20.61 3.53
CA LEU A 207 -5.44 20.44 3.51
C LEU A 207 -5.82 18.99 3.21
N LEU A 208 -5.27 18.42 2.13
CA LEU A 208 -5.53 17.04 1.74
C LEU A 208 -5.10 16.04 2.83
N PHE A 209 -3.94 16.25 3.45
CA PHE A 209 -3.50 15.43 4.57
C PHE A 209 -4.47 15.49 5.77
N ASN A 210 -5.02 16.68 6.10
CA ASN A 210 -5.97 16.84 7.20
C ASN A 210 -7.30 16.13 6.93
N ILE A 211 -7.81 16.17 5.70
CA ILE A 211 -8.99 15.40 5.28
C ILE A 211 -8.79 13.91 5.58
N PHE A 212 -7.62 13.36 5.26
CA PHE A 212 -7.29 11.96 5.55
C PHE A 212 -7.12 11.64 7.04
N ASN A 213 -6.73 12.60 7.86
CA ASN A 213 -6.69 12.41 9.31
C ASN A 213 -8.10 12.19 9.90
N ILE A 214 -9.13 12.82 9.32
CA ILE A 214 -10.53 12.55 9.67
C ILE A 214 -10.89 11.12 9.25
N GLU A 215 -10.61 10.73 8.01
CA GLU A 215 -10.86 9.37 7.53
C GLU A 215 -10.18 8.30 8.39
N LYS A 216 -8.94 8.52 8.82
CA LYS A 216 -8.22 7.61 9.71
C LYS A 216 -9.00 7.33 10.99
N LYS A 217 -9.61 8.36 11.61
CA LYS A 217 -10.45 8.19 12.81
C LYS A 217 -11.69 7.36 12.47
N MET A 218 -12.38 7.67 11.37
CA MET A 218 -13.56 6.95 10.90
C MET A 218 -13.25 5.47 10.59
N ILE A 219 -12.18 5.19 9.85
CA ILE A 219 -11.75 3.82 9.48
C ILE A 219 -11.48 2.97 10.73
N ASN A 220 -10.96 3.56 11.79
CA ASN A 220 -10.73 2.84 13.05
C ASN A 220 -12.02 2.40 13.75
N ILE A 221 -13.15 3.07 13.49
CA ILE A 221 -14.44 2.79 14.14
C ILE A 221 -15.29 1.88 13.24
N PHE A 222 -15.47 2.24 11.98
CA PHE A 222 -16.35 1.53 11.05
C PHE A 222 -15.70 1.31 9.67
N ASN A 223 -16.38 0.58 8.77
CA ASN A 223 -15.94 0.36 7.40
C ASN A 223 -16.59 1.38 6.47
N LEU A 224 -15.78 2.14 5.73
CA LEU A 224 -16.29 3.08 4.74
C LEU A 224 -16.94 2.34 3.56
N PRO A 225 -18.07 2.84 3.04
CA PRO A 225 -18.84 2.15 1.99
C PRO A 225 -18.22 2.26 0.60
N PHE A 226 -17.46 3.33 0.31
CA PHE A 226 -16.76 3.57 -0.95
C PHE A 226 -15.49 4.39 -0.72
N GLY A 227 -14.64 4.53 -1.76
CA GLY A 227 -13.39 5.26 -1.73
C GLY A 227 -12.48 4.84 -2.89
N LEU A 228 -11.44 5.61 -3.17
CA LEU A 228 -10.52 5.34 -4.29
C LEU A 228 -9.60 4.15 -4.07
N SER A 229 -9.49 3.68 -2.84
CA SER A 229 -8.60 2.57 -2.47
C SER A 229 -9.27 1.66 -1.43
N ILE A 230 -8.79 0.42 -1.35
CA ILE A 230 -9.22 -0.58 -0.37
C ILE A 230 -8.07 -0.87 0.57
N LEU A 231 -8.38 -0.99 1.86
CA LEU A 231 -7.50 -1.54 2.90
C LEU A 231 -8.09 -2.84 3.41
N GLY A 232 -7.28 -3.90 3.45
CA GLY A 232 -7.63 -5.19 4.00
C GLY A 232 -6.62 -5.63 5.06
N LEU A 233 -7.10 -6.18 6.19
CA LEU A 233 -6.32 -6.89 7.18
C LEU A 233 -6.91 -8.28 7.35
N PHE A 234 -6.12 -9.30 7.10
CA PHE A 234 -6.51 -10.69 7.07
C PHE A 234 -5.63 -11.51 8.00
N LYS A 235 -6.23 -12.40 8.79
CA LYS A 235 -5.53 -13.29 9.71
C LYS A 235 -5.50 -14.69 9.12
N LYS A 236 -4.36 -15.36 9.18
CA LYS A 236 -4.22 -16.78 8.84
C LYS A 236 -5.18 -17.63 9.69
N LYS A 237 -5.90 -18.54 9.05
CA LYS A 237 -6.72 -19.58 9.71
C LYS A 237 -5.85 -20.62 10.38
#